data_2f1d0b955ef6c6083a9970945b6ac0fe
#
_entry.id   2f1d0b955ef6c6083a9970945b6ac0fe
#
_cell.length_a   1.000
_cell.length_b   1.000
_cell.length_c   1.000
_cell.angle_alpha   90.00
_cell.angle_beta   90.00
_cell.angle_gamma   90.00
#
_symmetry.space_group_name_H-M   'P 1'
#
loop_
_entity.id
_entity.type
_entity.pdbx_description
1 polymer ?
#
loop_
_entity_poly.entity_id
_entity_poly.type
_entity_poly.pdbx_seq_one_letter_code
_entity_poly.pdbx_strand_id
1 'polypeptide(L)'
;MKRNRFKITEATKSRRQIKDEERLFDLIDSKIVLPCYNVAQPGIALAQTRDPETFKLYISDIGLFTTMIFDGGKGLSSDIYKKLLSDKLSADLGYMYENAIAQIIVNSGNNLYYHSWRKENSTHSNEIDFLIRSRNKIIPIEVKSSATKSHISMDEFCKKYYA
;
A
#
# COMPACT_ATOMS: atom_id res chain seq x y z
N MET A 1 3.01 -8.89 11.70
CA MET A 1 2.25 -9.23 10.48
C MET A 1 3.12 -9.02 9.26
N LYS A 2 3.28 -10.01 8.35
CA LYS A 2 4.15 -9.84 7.17
C LYS A 2 3.50 -8.84 6.22
N ARG A 3 4.22 -7.75 5.89
CA ARG A 3 3.79 -6.78 4.88
C ARG A 3 3.67 -7.50 3.53
N ASN A 4 2.51 -7.42 2.89
CA ASN A 4 2.23 -8.05 1.60
C ASN A 4 2.95 -7.31 0.47
N ARG A 5 4.27 -7.49 0.38
CA ARG A 5 5.05 -7.08 -0.79
C ARG A 5 5.12 -8.27 -1.75
N PHE A 6 4.68 -8.06 -2.97
CA PHE A 6 4.82 -9.03 -4.03
C PHE A 6 6.14 -8.77 -4.77
N LYS A 7 6.89 -9.86 -5.01
CA LYS A 7 8.05 -9.87 -5.92
C LYS A 7 7.77 -10.89 -7.01
N ILE A 8 7.62 -10.43 -8.23
CA ILE A 8 7.36 -11.30 -9.39
C ILE A 8 8.51 -12.30 -9.59
N THR A 9 9.76 -11.90 -9.37
CA THR A 9 10.95 -12.76 -9.53
C THR A 9 10.98 -13.99 -8.61
N GLU A 10 10.32 -13.95 -7.47
CA GLU A 10 10.17 -15.11 -6.60
C GLU A 10 9.04 -16.04 -7.06
N ALA A 11 8.15 -15.55 -7.93
CA ALA A 11 6.99 -16.26 -8.45
C ALA A 11 7.29 -17.08 -9.73
N THR A 12 8.34 -16.82 -10.49
CA THR A 12 8.56 -17.34 -11.86
C THR A 12 9.14 -18.75 -11.97
N LYS A 13 9.14 -19.59 -10.93
CA LYS A 13 9.79 -20.90 -10.95
C LYS A 13 8.94 -22.10 -11.34
N SER A 14 7.63 -21.96 -11.58
CA SER A 14 6.76 -23.08 -12.00
C SER A 14 5.62 -22.66 -12.92
N ARG A 15 5.07 -23.64 -13.73
CA ARG A 15 3.88 -23.43 -14.58
C ARG A 15 2.66 -22.88 -13.81
N ARG A 16 2.55 -23.19 -12.52
CA ARG A 16 1.47 -22.72 -11.65
C ARG A 16 1.60 -21.23 -11.38
N GLN A 17 2.81 -20.76 -11.25
CA GLN A 17 3.15 -19.37 -10.98
C GLN A 17 2.86 -18.46 -12.18
N ILE A 18 3.10 -18.93 -13.42
CA ILE A 18 2.76 -18.17 -14.64
C ILE A 18 1.25 -17.90 -14.70
N LYS A 19 0.42 -18.90 -14.39
CA LYS A 19 -1.04 -18.73 -14.35
C LYS A 19 -1.50 -17.76 -13.24
N ASP A 20 -0.79 -17.73 -12.13
CA ASP A 20 -1.12 -16.83 -11.02
C ASP A 20 -0.72 -15.38 -11.35
N GLU A 21 0.35 -15.19 -12.12
CA GLU A 21 0.73 -13.87 -12.67
C GLU A 21 -0.30 -13.37 -13.70
N GLU A 22 -0.72 -14.21 -14.64
CA GLU A 22 -1.76 -13.86 -15.62
C GLU A 22 -3.03 -13.40 -14.90
N ARG A 23 -3.51 -14.16 -13.90
CA ARG A 23 -4.67 -13.77 -13.08
C ARG A 23 -4.47 -12.46 -12.33
N LEU A 24 -3.25 -12.22 -11.83
CA LEU A 24 -2.94 -10.97 -11.16
C LEU A 24 -3.02 -9.78 -12.13
N PHE A 25 -2.47 -9.94 -13.34
CA PHE A 25 -2.58 -8.91 -14.38
C PHE A 25 -4.03 -8.68 -14.80
N ASP A 26 -4.84 -9.74 -14.93
CA ASP A 26 -6.28 -9.62 -15.21
C ASP A 26 -7.00 -8.79 -14.13
N LEU A 27 -6.66 -9.00 -12.85
CA LEU A 27 -7.22 -8.23 -11.73
C LEU A 27 -6.77 -6.76 -11.77
N ILE A 28 -5.53 -6.48 -12.15
CA ILE A 28 -5.02 -5.11 -12.30
C ILE A 28 -5.70 -4.43 -13.48
N ASP A 29 -5.80 -5.09 -14.62
CA ASP A 29 -6.40 -4.55 -15.84
C ASP A 29 -7.90 -4.29 -15.67
N SER A 30 -8.60 -5.17 -14.96
CA SER A 30 -10.02 -4.98 -14.60
C SER A 30 -10.25 -3.88 -13.56
N LYS A 31 -9.17 -3.29 -13.01
CA LYS A 31 -9.23 -2.27 -11.95
C LYS A 31 -9.84 -2.74 -10.63
N ILE A 32 -9.91 -4.04 -10.38
CA ILE A 32 -10.34 -4.60 -9.10
C ILE A 32 -9.27 -4.38 -8.04
N VAL A 33 -7.99 -4.46 -8.45
CA VAL A 33 -6.86 -4.15 -7.58
C VAL A 33 -6.03 -3.01 -8.14
N LEU A 34 -5.43 -2.25 -7.23
CA LEU A 34 -4.61 -1.07 -7.51
C LEU A 34 -3.15 -1.40 -7.16
N PRO A 35 -2.24 -1.52 -8.13
CA PRO A 35 -0.83 -1.74 -7.84
C PRO A 35 -0.18 -0.43 -7.37
N CYS A 36 0.56 -0.52 -6.27
CA CYS A 36 1.39 0.55 -5.72
C CYS A 36 2.85 0.14 -5.86
N TYR A 37 3.58 0.73 -6.80
CA TYR A 37 4.94 0.32 -7.14
C TYR A 37 5.98 0.93 -6.20
N ASN A 38 6.99 0.14 -5.85
CA ASN A 38 8.16 0.69 -5.17
C ASN A 38 8.94 1.60 -6.12
N VAL A 39 9.44 2.72 -5.61
CA VAL A 39 10.36 3.59 -6.35
C VAL A 39 11.74 3.54 -5.72
N ALA A 40 12.75 3.29 -6.53
CA ALA A 40 14.14 3.16 -6.06
C ALA A 40 14.69 4.53 -5.61
N GLN A 41 14.36 5.59 -6.34
CA GLN A 41 14.79 6.95 -6.06
C GLN A 41 13.59 7.89 -6.10
N PRO A 42 13.12 8.36 -4.94
CA PRO A 42 12.09 9.39 -4.86
C PRO A 42 12.57 10.68 -5.54
N GLY A 43 11.96 11.02 -6.65
CA GLY A 43 12.26 12.19 -7.47
C GLY A 43 11.02 12.59 -8.27
N ILE A 44 11.05 13.73 -8.95
CA ILE A 44 9.90 14.24 -9.74
C ILE A 44 9.40 13.23 -10.78
N ALA A 45 10.28 12.35 -11.23
CA ALA A 45 10.00 11.31 -12.23
C ALA A 45 9.71 9.93 -11.59
N LEU A 46 8.79 9.84 -10.64
CA LEU A 46 8.44 8.60 -9.92
C LEU A 46 8.20 7.41 -10.86
N ALA A 47 7.54 7.63 -11.99
CA ALA A 47 7.26 6.57 -12.97
C ALA A 47 8.52 5.98 -13.60
N GLN A 48 9.61 6.75 -13.73
CA GLN A 48 10.88 6.29 -14.34
C GLN A 48 11.71 5.46 -13.38
N THR A 49 11.56 5.67 -12.07
CA THR A 49 12.33 4.98 -11.03
C THR A 49 11.52 3.89 -10.33
N ARG A 50 10.33 3.57 -10.86
CA ARG A 50 9.50 2.48 -10.34
C ARG A 50 10.18 1.13 -10.59
N ASP A 51 10.10 0.26 -9.61
CA ASP A 51 10.45 -1.15 -9.74
C ASP A 51 9.18 -1.92 -10.15
N PRO A 52 9.10 -2.46 -11.37
CA PRO A 52 7.92 -3.19 -11.84
C PRO A 52 7.73 -4.54 -11.14
N GLU A 53 8.78 -5.08 -10.51
CA GLU A 53 8.76 -6.39 -9.86
C GLU A 53 8.39 -6.31 -8.38
N THR A 54 8.46 -5.10 -7.79
CA THR A 54 8.19 -4.91 -6.36
C THR A 54 7.03 -3.94 -6.17
N PHE A 55 5.89 -4.44 -5.72
CA PHE A 55 4.69 -3.64 -5.53
C PHE A 55 3.85 -4.15 -4.36
N LYS A 56 2.96 -3.29 -3.87
CA LYS A 56 1.85 -3.62 -2.98
C LYS A 56 0.57 -3.65 -3.80
N LEU A 57 -0.44 -4.38 -3.33
CA LEU A 57 -1.77 -4.39 -3.92
C LEU A 57 -2.79 -3.84 -2.93
N TYR A 58 -3.63 -2.96 -3.42
CA TYR A 58 -4.80 -2.45 -2.72
C TYR A 58 -6.07 -2.84 -3.49
N ILE A 59 -7.17 -2.99 -2.79
CA ILE A 59 -8.47 -3.22 -3.42
C ILE A 59 -9.05 -1.87 -3.83
N SER A 60 -9.60 -1.77 -5.05
CA SER A 60 -10.13 -0.51 -5.58
C SER A 60 -11.38 0.00 -4.87
N ASP A 61 -12.08 -0.87 -4.15
CA ASP A 61 -13.27 -0.57 -3.38
C ASP A 61 -13.08 -0.94 -1.91
N ILE A 62 -13.13 0.07 -1.02
CA ILE A 62 -12.95 -0.13 0.42
C ILE A 62 -14.12 -0.93 1.03
N GLY A 63 -15.32 -0.84 0.46
CA GLY A 63 -16.47 -1.62 0.89
C GLY A 63 -16.27 -3.11 0.60
N LEU A 64 -15.81 -3.43 -0.62
CA LEU A 64 -15.41 -4.79 -1.00
C LEU A 64 -14.30 -5.31 -0.09
N PHE A 65 -13.27 -4.49 0.17
CA PHE A 65 -12.16 -4.87 1.05
C PHE A 65 -12.64 -5.15 2.48
N THR A 66 -13.52 -4.30 3.01
CA THR A 66 -14.12 -4.47 4.34
C THR A 66 -14.93 -5.77 4.40
N THR A 67 -15.73 -6.05 3.37
CA THR A 67 -16.50 -7.30 3.26
C THR A 67 -15.58 -8.51 3.25
N MET A 68 -14.51 -8.49 2.45
CA MET A 68 -13.55 -9.60 2.38
C MET A 68 -12.86 -9.88 3.72
N ILE A 69 -12.53 -8.85 4.50
CA ILE A 69 -11.89 -9.01 5.81
C ILE A 69 -12.86 -9.58 6.85
N PHE A 70 -14.08 -9.09 6.87
CA PHE A 70 -15.01 -9.39 7.97
C PHE A 70 -16.06 -10.44 7.64
N ASP A 71 -16.26 -10.77 6.38
CA ASP A 71 -17.34 -11.66 5.96
C ASP A 71 -17.05 -13.14 6.26
N GLY A 72 -15.82 -13.57 6.39
CA GLY A 72 -15.48 -14.96 6.70
C GLY A 72 -16.46 -16.01 6.10
N GLY A 73 -17.28 -15.62 5.08
CA GLY A 73 -18.31 -16.41 4.44
C GLY A 73 -19.70 -16.41 5.10
N LYS A 74 -19.98 -15.54 6.08
CA LYS A 74 -21.24 -15.52 6.83
C LYS A 74 -22.00 -14.19 6.85
N GLY A 75 -21.59 -13.21 6.04
CA GLY A 75 -22.14 -11.86 6.01
C GLY A 75 -21.66 -10.97 7.18
N LEU A 76 -21.46 -9.69 6.90
CA LEU A 76 -21.12 -8.70 7.93
C LEU A 76 -22.23 -8.65 8.98
N SER A 77 -21.95 -9.15 10.18
CA SER A 77 -22.90 -8.95 11.27
C SER A 77 -23.00 -7.46 11.56
N SER A 78 -24.20 -6.97 11.85
CA SER A 78 -24.43 -5.58 12.21
C SER A 78 -23.56 -5.12 13.38
N ASP A 79 -23.13 -6.04 14.23
CA ASP A 79 -22.24 -5.80 15.37
C ASP A 79 -20.79 -5.54 14.98
N ILE A 80 -20.28 -6.21 13.95
CA ILE A 80 -18.93 -5.95 13.40
C ILE A 80 -18.93 -4.54 12.78
N TYR A 81 -19.97 -4.22 12.01
CA TYR A 81 -20.10 -2.90 11.38
C TYR A 81 -20.21 -1.77 12.43
N LYS A 82 -20.98 -1.97 13.50
CA LYS A 82 -21.07 -1.02 14.62
C LYS A 82 -19.74 -0.86 15.36
N LYS A 83 -19.00 -1.95 15.55
CA LYS A 83 -17.66 -1.92 16.17
C LYS A 83 -16.65 -1.19 15.30
N LEU A 84 -16.72 -1.37 13.97
CA LEU A 84 -15.89 -0.66 13.00
C LEU A 84 -16.15 0.85 13.08
N LEU A 85 -17.41 1.26 13.05
CA LEU A 85 -17.82 2.67 13.15
C LEU A 85 -17.54 3.31 14.52
N SER A 86 -17.47 2.51 15.57
CA SER A 86 -17.26 3.01 16.94
C SER A 86 -15.80 3.01 17.39
N ASP A 87 -14.85 2.70 16.49
CA ASP A 87 -13.39 2.58 16.78
C ASP A 87 -13.05 1.60 17.90
N LYS A 88 -13.97 0.66 18.20
CA LYS A 88 -13.84 -0.35 19.25
C LYS A 88 -13.33 -1.70 18.75
N LEU A 89 -12.95 -1.80 17.48
CA LEU A 89 -12.31 -2.98 16.95
C LEU A 89 -10.83 -2.98 17.40
N SER A 90 -10.47 -3.98 18.19
CA SER A 90 -9.07 -4.26 18.56
C SER A 90 -8.23 -4.83 17.40
N ALA A 91 -8.80 -4.84 16.18
CA ALA A 91 -8.09 -5.28 14.99
C ALA A 91 -7.14 -4.19 14.49
N ASP A 92 -6.01 -4.60 13.95
CA ASP A 92 -5.08 -3.71 13.24
C ASP A 92 -5.76 -3.20 11.96
N LEU A 93 -6.41 -2.04 12.05
CA LEU A 93 -7.11 -1.39 10.94
C LEU A 93 -6.15 -0.65 9.99
N GLY A 94 -4.84 -0.70 10.22
CA GLY A 94 -3.85 -0.01 9.40
C GLY A 94 -4.04 -0.27 7.91
N TYR A 95 -4.30 -1.52 7.53
CA TYR A 95 -4.56 -1.88 6.12
C TYR A 95 -5.81 -1.25 5.53
N MET A 96 -6.85 -1.06 6.33
CA MET A 96 -8.07 -0.42 5.86
C MET A 96 -7.84 1.06 5.59
N TYR A 97 -7.11 1.74 6.47
CA TYR A 97 -6.74 3.13 6.27
C TYR A 97 -5.81 3.30 5.06
N GLU A 98 -4.78 2.46 4.92
CA GLU A 98 -3.92 2.47 3.74
C GLU A 98 -4.75 2.24 2.46
N ASN A 99 -5.67 1.27 2.45
CA ASN A 99 -6.51 0.97 1.30
C ASN A 99 -7.44 2.15 0.94
N ALA A 100 -8.05 2.78 1.94
CA ALA A 100 -8.89 3.96 1.73
C ALA A 100 -8.10 5.13 1.14
N ILE A 101 -6.89 5.38 1.65
CA ILE A 101 -6.00 6.43 1.11
C ILE A 101 -5.55 6.08 -0.31
N ALA A 102 -5.23 4.82 -0.61
CA ALA A 102 -4.89 4.38 -1.97
C ALA A 102 -6.03 4.70 -2.95
N GLN A 103 -7.27 4.39 -2.58
CA GLN A 103 -8.46 4.70 -3.38
C GLN A 103 -8.62 6.20 -3.61
N ILE A 104 -8.44 7.03 -2.57
CA ILE A 104 -8.51 8.50 -2.68
C ILE A 104 -7.45 9.03 -3.63
N ILE A 105 -6.20 8.54 -3.53
CA ILE A 105 -5.09 8.95 -4.40
C ILE A 105 -5.40 8.65 -5.87
N VAL A 106 -5.89 7.44 -6.18
CA VAL A 106 -6.24 7.04 -7.54
C VAL A 106 -7.42 7.85 -8.07
N ASN A 107 -8.46 8.06 -7.26
CA ASN A 107 -9.62 8.86 -7.63
C ASN A 107 -9.28 10.34 -7.88
N SER A 108 -8.16 10.81 -7.30
CA SER A 108 -7.60 12.15 -7.56
C SER A 108 -6.74 12.21 -8.83
N GLY A 109 -6.69 11.13 -9.63
CA GLY A 109 -5.94 11.06 -10.88
C GLY A 109 -4.43 10.77 -10.69
N ASN A 110 -4.00 10.35 -9.52
CA ASN A 110 -2.61 10.02 -9.24
C ASN A 110 -2.36 8.50 -9.32
N ASN A 111 -1.16 8.13 -9.75
CA ASN A 111 -0.68 6.76 -9.63
C ASN A 111 -0.15 6.50 -8.23
N LEU A 112 -0.17 5.23 -7.83
CA LEU A 112 0.31 4.81 -6.52
C LEU A 112 1.79 4.43 -6.58
N TYR A 113 2.57 5.06 -5.73
CA TYR A 113 3.98 4.76 -5.51
C TYR A 113 4.27 4.74 -4.01
N TYR A 114 5.22 3.90 -3.60
CA TYR A 114 5.77 3.90 -2.25
C TYR A 114 7.29 3.86 -2.31
N HIS A 115 7.96 4.14 -1.19
CA HIS A 115 9.40 4.01 -1.10
C HIS A 115 9.80 3.23 0.13
N SER A 116 10.68 2.27 -0.04
CA SER A 116 11.28 1.55 1.07
C SER A 116 12.78 1.51 0.94
N TRP A 117 13.47 1.78 2.05
CA TRP A 117 14.93 1.72 2.10
C TRP A 117 15.40 1.02 3.37
N ARG A 118 16.58 0.44 3.27
CA ARG A 118 17.19 -0.24 4.40
C ARG A 118 17.68 0.78 5.42
N LYS A 119 17.36 0.55 6.67
CA LYS A 119 17.90 1.35 7.77
C LYS A 119 19.37 0.99 7.98
N GLU A 120 20.23 1.98 8.14
CA GLU A 120 21.65 1.75 8.43
C GLU A 120 21.79 0.95 9.72
N ASN A 121 22.67 -0.06 9.69
CA ASN A 121 22.97 -0.95 10.83
C ASN A 121 21.76 -1.71 11.42
N SER A 122 20.73 -1.98 10.62
CA SER A 122 19.53 -2.71 11.05
C SER A 122 19.05 -3.70 9.99
N THR A 123 18.39 -4.77 10.46
CA THR A 123 17.64 -5.70 9.60
C THR A 123 16.27 -5.13 9.17
N HIS A 124 15.84 -4.02 9.80
CA HIS A 124 14.57 -3.37 9.50
C HIS A 124 14.72 -2.36 8.35
N SER A 125 13.66 -2.23 7.56
CA SER A 125 13.54 -1.20 6.53
C SER A 125 12.57 -0.12 6.98
N ASN A 126 12.90 1.13 6.65
CA ASN A 126 11.96 2.24 6.69
C ASN A 126 11.08 2.21 5.45
N GLU A 127 9.90 2.82 5.54
CA GLU A 127 8.95 2.89 4.44
C GLU A 127 8.12 4.14 4.56
N ILE A 128 7.85 4.77 3.41
CA ILE A 128 6.79 5.77 3.22
C ILE A 128 5.68 5.09 2.45
N ASP A 129 4.46 5.12 2.99
CA ASP A 129 3.33 4.36 2.47
C ASP A 129 2.92 4.80 1.07
N PHE A 130 2.89 6.12 0.81
CA PHE A 130 2.62 6.65 -0.53
C PHE A 130 3.50 7.84 -0.85
N LEU A 131 3.79 7.98 -2.15
CA LEU A 131 4.43 9.15 -2.74
C LEU A 131 3.55 9.67 -3.87
N ILE A 132 3.18 10.94 -3.82
CA ILE A 132 2.48 11.61 -4.90
C ILE A 132 3.30 12.78 -5.43
N ARG A 133 3.15 13.07 -6.71
CA ARG A 133 3.77 14.24 -7.33
C ARG A 133 2.80 15.40 -7.29
N SER A 134 3.27 16.55 -6.79
CA SER A 134 2.54 17.81 -6.90
C SER A 134 3.46 18.87 -7.52
N ARG A 135 3.18 19.26 -8.76
CA ARG A 135 4.03 20.16 -9.55
C ARG A 135 5.48 19.66 -9.62
N ASN A 136 6.41 20.39 -9.01
CA ASN A 136 7.85 20.08 -8.96
C ASN A 136 8.29 19.48 -7.62
N LYS A 137 7.35 18.99 -6.81
CA LYS A 137 7.64 18.40 -5.50
C LYS A 137 7.02 17.03 -5.39
N ILE A 138 7.63 16.21 -4.55
CA ILE A 138 7.06 14.95 -4.10
C ILE A 138 6.43 15.19 -2.74
N ILE A 139 5.29 14.61 -2.51
CA ILE A 139 4.61 14.64 -1.21
C ILE A 139 4.63 13.23 -0.66
N PRO A 140 5.40 12.96 0.41
CA PRO A 140 5.32 11.70 1.12
C PRO A 140 4.07 11.68 1.99
N ILE A 141 3.42 10.52 2.05
CA ILE A 141 2.24 10.28 2.87
C ILE A 141 2.53 9.03 3.70
N GLU A 142 2.39 9.16 5.02
CA GLU A 142 2.45 8.07 5.98
C GLU A 142 1.07 7.92 6.63
N VAL A 143 0.49 6.72 6.55
CA VAL A 143 -0.86 6.45 7.07
C VAL A 143 -0.75 5.87 8.47
N LYS A 144 -1.48 6.43 9.42
CA LYS A 144 -1.54 5.96 10.80
C LYS A 144 -2.97 5.69 11.22
N SER A 145 -3.21 4.54 11.85
CA SER A 145 -4.50 4.15 12.38
C SER A 145 -4.80 4.71 13.78
N SER A 146 -3.82 5.36 14.40
CA SER A 146 -3.94 5.95 15.75
C SER A 146 -3.06 7.18 15.88
N ALA A 147 -3.31 7.99 16.91
CA ALA A 147 -2.47 9.14 17.25
C ALA A 147 -1.08 8.67 17.70
N THR A 148 -0.19 8.47 16.76
CA THR A 148 1.19 8.04 17.01
C THR A 148 2.09 9.28 17.08
N LYS A 149 2.91 9.36 18.13
CA LYS A 149 3.90 10.44 18.31
C LYS A 149 5.20 10.22 17.51
N SER A 150 5.39 9.04 16.91
CA SER A 150 6.63 8.68 16.21
C SER A 150 6.44 8.76 14.70
N HIS A 151 7.24 9.60 14.05
CA HIS A 151 7.29 9.81 12.61
C HIS A 151 8.68 9.52 12.02
N ILE A 152 9.38 8.53 12.58
CA ILE A 152 10.79 8.24 12.28
C ILE A 152 11.02 8.06 10.77
N SER A 153 10.19 7.28 10.07
CA SER A 153 10.35 7.08 8.63
C SER A 153 10.17 8.37 7.85
N MET A 154 9.18 9.19 8.22
CA MET A 154 8.93 10.49 7.60
C MET A 154 10.09 11.46 7.84
N ASP A 155 10.58 11.54 9.07
CA ASP A 155 11.68 12.43 9.44
C ASP A 155 12.97 12.05 8.69
N GLU A 156 13.30 10.75 8.62
CA GLU A 156 14.45 10.26 7.87
C GLU A 156 14.30 10.48 6.37
N PHE A 157 13.11 10.29 5.82
CA PHE A 157 12.81 10.59 4.43
C PHE A 157 13.03 12.06 4.12
N CYS A 158 12.47 12.95 4.93
CA CYS A 158 12.63 14.38 4.77
C CYS A 158 14.10 14.82 4.84
N LYS A 159 14.85 14.33 5.80
CA LYS A 159 16.29 14.60 5.89
C LYS A 159 17.07 14.15 4.65
N LYS A 160 16.68 13.04 4.04
CA LYS A 160 17.40 12.45 2.91
C LYS A 160 17.06 13.10 1.57
N TYR A 161 15.82 13.54 1.38
CA TYR A 161 15.31 13.95 0.05
C TYR A 161 14.86 15.40 -0.03
N TYR A 162 14.82 16.14 1.10
CA TYR A 162 14.43 17.56 1.15
C TYR A 162 15.49 18.47 1.79
N ALA A 163 16.64 17.91 2.18
CA ALA A 163 17.76 18.68 2.72
C ALA A 163 18.49 19.48 1.64
#